data_b64419d9de0adb01f39848cb4ccad540
#
_entry.id   b64419d9de0adb01f39848cb4ccad540
#
_cell.length_a   1.000
_cell.length_b   1.000
_cell.length_c   1.000
_cell.angle_alpha   90.00
_cell.angle_beta   90.00
_cell.angle_gamma   90.00
#
_symmetry.space_group_name_H-M   'P 1'
#
loop_
_entity.id
_entity.type
_entity.pdbx_description
1 polymer ?
#
loop_
_entity_poly.entity_id
_entity_poly.type
_entity_poly.pdbx_seq_one_letter_code
_entity_poly.pdbx_strand_id
1 'polypeptide(L)'
;MPHIDNAYPYQMLDWYPHMRPKDRLIWDIFITQNPDAFLKVWYDVRVGDDDDIEKSCPAIIQADWHDLTMWQIDVVAEDEKKIYVIEIKPMANAKAVGQALAYAALYQEDHKPKKPVVPVVLTDVAIKTLLRCAQHCGVEVWAIS
;
A
#
# COMPACT_ATOMS: atom_id res chain seq x y z
N MET A 1 16.80 -6.26 2.86
CA MET A 1 16.62 -7.02 1.62
C MET A 1 15.26 -6.80 1.03
N PRO A 2 15.20 -6.65 -0.24
CA PRO A 2 13.91 -6.60 -0.89
C PRO A 2 13.13 -7.88 -0.62
N HIS A 3 11.85 -7.75 -0.61
CA HIS A 3 10.89 -8.82 -0.34
C HIS A 3 10.60 -9.69 -1.58
N ILE A 4 11.54 -9.72 -2.51
CA ILE A 4 11.39 -10.44 -3.79
C ILE A 4 11.01 -11.92 -3.56
N ASP A 5 11.58 -12.53 -2.55
CA ASP A 5 11.33 -13.93 -2.24
C ASP A 5 9.93 -14.19 -1.67
N ASN A 6 9.20 -13.10 -1.32
CA ASN A 6 7.87 -13.18 -0.75
C ASN A 6 6.78 -12.78 -1.74
N ALA A 7 7.09 -12.77 -3.03
CA ALA A 7 6.12 -12.45 -4.07
C ALA A 7 5.02 -13.52 -4.13
N TYR A 8 3.79 -13.06 -4.34
CA TYR A 8 2.62 -13.90 -4.52
C TYR A 8 2.15 -13.84 -5.97
N PRO A 9 1.56 -14.92 -6.47
CA PRO A 9 0.86 -14.83 -7.75
C PRO A 9 -0.32 -13.85 -7.62
N TYR A 10 -0.60 -13.11 -8.67
CA TYR A 10 -1.74 -12.21 -8.70
C TYR A 10 -3.01 -13.02 -8.94
N GLN A 11 -3.67 -13.39 -7.87
CA GLN A 11 -4.92 -14.19 -7.87
C GLN A 11 -5.63 -14.05 -6.53
N MET A 12 -6.90 -14.39 -6.48
CA MET A 12 -7.63 -14.41 -5.22
C MET A 12 -7.08 -15.51 -4.31
N LEU A 13 -6.87 -15.14 -3.05
CA LEU A 13 -6.43 -16.03 -1.99
C LEU A 13 -7.49 -16.09 -0.90
N ASP A 14 -7.46 -17.16 -0.10
CA ASP A 14 -8.34 -17.26 1.07
C ASP A 14 -7.98 -16.30 2.18
N TRP A 15 -6.75 -15.80 2.17
CA TRP A 15 -6.24 -14.91 3.19
C TRP A 15 -5.08 -14.07 2.62
N TYR A 16 -5.03 -12.81 3.06
CA TYR A 16 -3.93 -11.90 2.71
C TYR A 16 -3.28 -11.37 3.98
N PRO A 17 -1.93 -11.24 4.01
CA PRO A 17 -1.22 -10.72 5.19
C PRO A 17 -1.75 -9.35 5.63
N HIS A 18 -2.09 -9.22 6.91
CA HIS A 18 -2.50 -7.98 7.57
C HIS A 18 -3.63 -7.19 6.90
N MET A 19 -4.43 -7.84 6.08
CA MET A 19 -5.53 -7.18 5.39
C MET A 19 -6.83 -7.31 6.20
N ARG A 20 -7.47 -6.17 6.46
CA ARG A 20 -8.75 -6.13 7.17
C ARG A 20 -9.88 -6.68 6.28
N PRO A 21 -11.01 -7.15 6.87
CA PRO A 21 -12.08 -7.74 6.08
C PRO A 21 -12.62 -6.85 4.95
N LYS A 22 -12.80 -5.55 5.20
CA LYS A 22 -13.28 -4.62 4.16
C LYS A 22 -12.23 -4.40 3.07
N ASP A 23 -10.97 -4.30 3.46
CA ASP A 23 -9.86 -4.14 2.51
C ASP A 23 -9.74 -5.38 1.63
N ARG A 24 -9.85 -6.56 2.23
CA ARG A 24 -9.85 -7.83 1.51
C ARG A 24 -10.98 -7.90 0.48
N LEU A 25 -12.18 -7.47 0.85
CA LEU A 25 -13.32 -7.47 -0.05
C LEU A 25 -13.06 -6.58 -1.27
N ILE A 26 -12.53 -5.38 -1.04
CA ILE A 26 -12.17 -4.45 -2.12
C ILE A 26 -11.11 -5.07 -3.03
N TRP A 27 -10.08 -5.69 -2.45
CA TRP A 27 -9.01 -6.32 -3.21
C TRP A 27 -9.50 -7.50 -4.04
N ASP A 28 -10.33 -8.37 -3.46
CA ASP A 28 -10.93 -9.50 -4.16
C ASP A 28 -11.77 -9.04 -5.36
N ILE A 29 -12.56 -7.99 -5.17
CA ILE A 29 -13.38 -7.43 -6.25
C ILE A 29 -12.46 -6.84 -7.34
N PHE A 30 -11.42 -6.13 -6.94
CA PHE A 30 -10.45 -5.58 -7.90
C PHE A 30 -9.81 -6.69 -8.75
N ILE A 31 -9.36 -7.77 -8.13
CA ILE A 31 -8.77 -8.91 -8.86
C ILE A 31 -9.79 -9.50 -9.84
N THR A 32 -11.04 -9.66 -9.40
CA THR A 32 -12.10 -10.21 -10.24
C THR A 32 -12.39 -9.33 -11.44
N GLN A 33 -12.40 -8.01 -11.26
CA GLN A 33 -12.63 -7.05 -12.33
C GLN A 33 -11.42 -6.86 -13.25
N ASN A 34 -10.22 -7.12 -12.76
CA ASN A 34 -8.97 -6.88 -13.47
C ASN A 34 -8.04 -8.10 -13.35
N PRO A 35 -8.41 -9.26 -13.91
CA PRO A 35 -7.70 -10.52 -13.66
C PRO A 35 -6.28 -10.56 -14.22
N ASP A 36 -5.96 -9.72 -15.20
CA ASP A 36 -4.65 -9.73 -15.85
C ASP A 36 -3.85 -8.46 -15.59
N ALA A 37 -4.19 -7.71 -14.54
CA ALA A 37 -3.58 -6.39 -14.29
C ALA A 37 -2.09 -6.48 -13.96
N PHE A 38 -1.67 -7.50 -13.23
CA PHE A 38 -0.31 -7.57 -12.70
C PHE A 38 0.34 -8.94 -12.95
N LEU A 39 1.66 -8.93 -12.99
CA LEU A 39 2.47 -10.14 -13.09
C LEU A 39 2.62 -10.82 -11.73
N LYS A 40 2.80 -10.02 -10.68
CA LYS A 40 2.97 -10.52 -9.30
C LYS A 40 2.70 -9.39 -8.32
N VAL A 41 2.47 -9.78 -7.07
CA VAL A 41 2.15 -8.84 -5.99
C VAL A 41 2.91 -9.22 -4.73
N TRP A 42 3.08 -8.24 -3.85
CA TRP A 42 3.60 -8.41 -2.50
C TRP A 42 2.61 -7.79 -1.54
N TYR A 43 2.45 -8.39 -0.37
CA TYR A 43 1.54 -7.92 0.66
C TYR A 43 2.31 -7.52 1.91
N ASP A 44 1.77 -6.58 2.67
CA ASP A 44 2.34 -6.16 3.94
C ASP A 44 3.82 -5.77 3.81
N VAL A 45 4.11 -4.91 2.86
CA VAL A 45 5.48 -4.49 2.57
C VAL A 45 5.89 -3.38 3.51
N ARG A 46 6.98 -3.62 4.25
CA ARG A 46 7.48 -2.66 5.22
C ARG A 46 8.38 -1.62 4.58
N VAL A 47 8.20 -0.39 5.03
CA VAL A 47 9.04 0.75 4.63
C VAL A 47 9.33 1.61 5.84
N GLY A 48 10.42 2.38 5.77
CA GLY A 48 10.86 3.22 6.87
C GLY A 48 11.93 2.56 7.70
N ASP A 49 12.29 3.23 8.79
CA ASP A 49 13.37 2.80 9.65
C ASP A 49 12.83 2.22 10.95
N ASP A 50 13.41 1.13 11.39
CA ASP A 50 13.15 0.57 12.71
C ASP A 50 14.06 1.27 13.71
N ASP A 51 13.64 2.44 14.16
CA ASP A 51 14.42 3.26 15.08
C ASP A 51 14.56 2.59 16.45
N ASP A 52 15.76 2.69 17.02
CA ASP A 52 16.01 2.23 18.37
C ASP A 52 15.22 3.05 19.38
N ILE A 53 14.55 2.33 20.28
CA ILE A 53 13.79 2.93 21.36
C ILE A 53 14.72 3.22 22.53
N GLU A 54 14.65 4.44 23.07
CA GLU A 54 15.37 4.73 24.30
C GLU A 54 14.87 3.83 25.43
N LYS A 55 15.82 3.20 26.10
CA LYS A 55 15.50 2.25 27.20
C LYS A 55 14.76 2.91 28.35
N SER A 56 14.83 4.23 28.48
CA SER A 56 14.11 5.01 29.47
C SER A 56 12.64 5.22 29.16
N CYS A 57 12.20 4.92 27.94
CA CYS A 57 10.81 5.07 27.56
C CYS A 57 9.93 4.01 28.25
N PRO A 58 8.76 4.38 28.77
CA PRO A 58 7.80 3.41 29.30
C PRO A 58 7.42 2.36 28.26
N ALA A 59 7.17 1.14 28.72
CA ALA A 59 6.87 0.02 27.81
C ALA A 59 5.66 0.30 26.90
N ILE A 60 4.66 1.02 27.39
CA ILE A 60 3.48 1.39 26.59
C ILE A 60 3.83 2.30 25.42
N ILE A 61 4.79 3.22 25.64
CA ILE A 61 5.27 4.12 24.57
C ILE A 61 6.15 3.35 23.59
N GLN A 62 6.90 2.36 24.08
CA GLN A 62 7.75 1.52 23.22
C GLN A 62 6.93 0.76 22.17
N ALA A 63 5.76 0.23 22.56
CA ALA A 63 4.87 -0.47 21.62
C ALA A 63 4.37 0.46 20.52
N ASP A 64 3.97 1.68 20.87
CA ASP A 64 3.51 2.68 19.90
C ASP A 64 4.65 3.20 19.03
N TRP A 65 5.86 3.28 19.57
CA TRP A 65 7.04 3.75 18.85
C TRP A 65 7.33 2.91 17.62
N HIS A 66 7.23 1.59 17.76
CA HIS A 66 7.46 0.67 16.66
C HIS A 66 6.46 0.93 15.51
N ASP A 67 5.19 1.13 15.84
CA ASP A 67 4.14 1.46 14.85
C ASP A 67 4.36 2.82 14.19
N LEU A 68 5.01 3.76 14.88
CA LEU A 68 5.31 5.08 14.33
C LEU A 68 6.48 5.07 13.33
N THR A 69 7.42 4.15 13.50
CA THR A 69 8.66 4.17 12.72
C THR A 69 8.67 3.18 11.56
N MET A 70 7.86 2.12 11.66
CA MET A 70 7.75 1.10 10.60
C MET A 70 6.35 1.13 10.01
N TRP A 71 6.26 1.52 8.75
CA TRP A 71 4.98 1.60 8.04
C TRP A 71 4.82 0.39 7.13
N GLN A 72 3.56 0.03 6.87
CA GLN A 72 3.23 -1.17 6.09
C GLN A 72 2.36 -0.77 4.90
N ILE A 73 2.83 -1.14 3.71
CA ILE A 73 2.08 -0.97 2.48
C ILE A 73 1.16 -2.17 2.31
N ASP A 74 -0.11 -1.91 2.02
CA ASP A 74 -1.09 -2.99 1.83
C ASP A 74 -0.70 -3.91 0.68
N VAL A 75 -0.45 -3.35 -0.49
CA VAL A 75 -0.12 -4.11 -1.69
C VAL A 75 0.94 -3.36 -2.50
N VAL A 76 1.97 -4.08 -2.93
CA VAL A 76 2.86 -3.62 -4.00
C VAL A 76 2.63 -4.55 -5.18
N ALA A 77 2.30 -4.00 -6.33
CA ALA A 77 2.00 -4.78 -7.53
C ALA A 77 2.92 -4.37 -8.67
N GLU A 78 3.27 -5.34 -9.51
CA GLU A 78 4.17 -5.12 -10.63
C GLU A 78 3.54 -5.58 -11.93
N ASP A 79 3.51 -4.70 -12.93
CA ASP A 79 3.25 -5.08 -14.31
C ASP A 79 4.54 -5.02 -15.14
N GLU A 80 4.44 -5.11 -16.44
CA GLU A 80 5.63 -5.10 -17.30
C GLU A 80 6.41 -3.79 -17.25
N LYS A 81 5.75 -2.67 -16.94
CA LYS A 81 6.32 -1.33 -17.07
C LYS A 81 6.51 -0.61 -15.75
N LYS A 82 5.67 -0.88 -14.75
CA LYS A 82 5.57 -0.08 -13.54
C LYS A 82 5.42 -0.92 -12.29
N ILE A 83 5.71 -0.29 -11.17
CA ILE A 83 5.40 -0.80 -9.84
C ILE A 83 4.36 0.13 -9.22
N TYR A 84 3.34 -0.45 -8.63
CA TYR A 84 2.24 0.27 -8.00
C TYR A 84 2.29 0.04 -6.51
N VAL A 85 2.34 1.13 -5.75
CA VAL A 85 2.23 1.11 -4.29
C VAL A 85 0.79 1.45 -3.96
N ILE A 86 0.03 0.45 -3.51
CA ILE A 86 -1.41 0.52 -3.40
C ILE A 86 -1.84 0.58 -1.93
N GLU A 87 -2.52 1.65 -1.56
CA GLU A 87 -3.20 1.80 -0.29
C GLU A 87 -4.67 1.48 -0.48
N ILE A 88 -5.18 0.45 0.20
CA ILE A 88 -6.59 0.06 0.13
C ILE A 88 -7.34 0.77 1.24
N LYS A 89 -8.36 1.53 0.88
CA LYS A 89 -9.12 2.29 1.88
C LYS A 89 -10.59 2.38 1.50
N PRO A 90 -11.50 1.77 2.27
CA PRO A 90 -12.92 2.00 2.11
C PRO A 90 -13.24 3.47 2.33
N MET A 91 -14.09 4.04 1.50
CA MET A 91 -14.50 5.46 1.59
C MET A 91 -13.30 6.39 1.77
N ALA A 92 -12.32 6.26 0.86
CA ALA A 92 -11.04 6.95 0.99
C ALA A 92 -11.17 8.47 1.05
N ASN A 93 -10.25 9.08 1.78
CA ASN A 93 -10.17 10.53 1.97
C ASN A 93 -8.73 11.02 1.77
N ALA A 94 -8.48 12.28 2.09
CA ALA A 94 -7.16 12.89 1.92
C ALA A 94 -6.04 12.14 2.67
N LYS A 95 -6.35 11.51 3.80
CA LYS A 95 -5.37 10.73 4.55
C LYS A 95 -4.85 9.56 3.73
N ALA A 96 -5.72 8.86 3.00
CA ALA A 96 -5.31 7.77 2.13
C ALA A 96 -4.40 8.26 1.01
N VAL A 97 -4.69 9.42 0.43
CA VAL A 97 -3.84 10.04 -0.59
C VAL A 97 -2.45 10.33 -0.04
N GLY A 98 -2.37 10.92 1.15
CA GLY A 98 -1.11 11.22 1.81
C GLY A 98 -0.31 9.95 2.13
N GLN A 99 -0.98 8.91 2.59
CA GLN A 99 -0.35 7.62 2.88
C GLN A 99 0.21 6.99 1.61
N ALA A 100 -0.57 6.93 0.53
CA ALA A 100 -0.10 6.36 -0.73
C ALA A 100 1.14 7.09 -1.25
N LEU A 101 1.12 8.41 -1.20
CA LEU A 101 2.24 9.24 -1.65
C LEU A 101 3.50 9.01 -0.81
N ALA A 102 3.35 9.05 0.51
CA ALA A 102 4.47 8.85 1.44
C ALA A 102 5.05 7.44 1.32
N TYR A 103 4.20 6.43 1.25
CA TYR A 103 4.64 5.04 1.15
C TYR A 103 5.36 4.77 -0.18
N ALA A 104 4.88 5.33 -1.27
CA ALA A 104 5.55 5.20 -2.56
C ALA A 104 6.94 5.82 -2.54
N ALA A 105 7.08 7.00 -1.92
CA ALA A 105 8.36 7.67 -1.79
C ALA A 105 9.36 6.83 -0.98
N LEU A 106 8.93 6.29 0.16
CA LEU A 106 9.77 5.43 1.01
C LEU A 106 10.10 4.11 0.33
N TYR A 107 9.13 3.51 -0.35
CA TYR A 107 9.37 2.28 -1.11
C TYR A 107 10.48 2.50 -2.15
N GLN A 108 10.41 3.58 -2.88
CA GLN A 108 11.43 3.90 -3.89
C GLN A 108 12.80 4.06 -3.28
N GLU A 109 12.90 4.70 -2.13
CA GLU A 109 14.15 4.91 -1.41
C GLU A 109 14.72 3.61 -0.84
N ASP A 110 13.86 2.81 -0.19
CA ASP A 110 14.29 1.62 0.54
C ASP A 110 14.58 0.43 -0.39
N HIS A 111 13.75 0.23 -1.40
CA HIS A 111 13.81 -0.95 -2.27
C HIS A 111 14.48 -0.69 -3.61
N LYS A 112 14.64 0.56 -4.01
CA LYS A 112 15.35 0.99 -5.23
C LYS A 112 14.94 0.19 -6.47
N PRO A 113 13.63 0.14 -6.78
CA PRO A 113 13.17 -0.62 -7.95
C PRO A 113 13.67 0.01 -9.25
N LYS A 114 13.80 -0.82 -10.29
CA LYS A 114 14.23 -0.34 -11.60
C LYS A 114 13.09 0.30 -12.38
N LYS A 115 11.86 -0.11 -12.11
CA LYS A 115 10.65 0.41 -12.77
C LYS A 115 10.13 1.64 -12.05
N PRO A 116 9.44 2.56 -12.76
CA PRO A 116 8.79 3.70 -12.10
C PRO A 116 7.77 3.24 -11.07
N VAL A 117 7.69 3.95 -9.95
CA VAL A 117 6.77 3.68 -8.85
C VAL A 117 5.58 4.63 -8.93
N VAL A 118 4.38 4.09 -8.88
CA VAL A 118 3.13 4.85 -8.97
C VAL A 118 2.36 4.69 -7.66
N PRO A 119 2.08 5.79 -6.94
CA PRO A 119 1.20 5.72 -5.77
C PRO A 119 -0.26 5.59 -6.17
N VAL A 120 -0.99 4.68 -5.52
CA VAL A 120 -2.38 4.37 -5.84
C VAL A 120 -3.21 4.27 -4.57
N VAL A 121 -4.40 4.86 -4.60
CA VAL A 121 -5.45 4.61 -3.62
C VAL A 121 -6.51 3.74 -4.30
N LEU A 122 -6.73 2.55 -3.76
CA LEU A 122 -7.79 1.65 -4.20
C LEU A 122 -8.95 1.74 -3.21
N THR A 123 -10.13 2.09 -3.69
CA THR A 123 -11.28 2.36 -2.84
C THR A 123 -12.58 1.82 -3.45
N ASP A 124 -13.62 1.74 -2.65
CA ASP A 124 -14.96 1.37 -3.10
C ASP A 124 -15.74 2.57 -3.63
N VAL A 125 -15.51 3.77 -3.08
CA VAL A 125 -16.23 4.99 -3.47
C VAL A 125 -15.22 6.11 -3.75
N ALA A 126 -15.25 6.64 -4.99
CA ALA A 126 -14.40 7.74 -5.39
C ALA A 126 -15.23 9.01 -5.52
N ILE A 127 -15.20 9.84 -4.48
CA ILE A 127 -15.90 11.14 -4.50
C ILE A 127 -15.06 12.18 -5.26
N LYS A 128 -15.72 13.19 -5.80
CA LYS A 128 -15.05 14.22 -6.63
C LYS A 128 -13.92 14.94 -5.89
N THR A 129 -14.13 15.26 -4.62
CA THR A 129 -13.11 15.93 -3.81
C THR A 129 -11.84 15.08 -3.68
N LEU A 130 -12.00 13.76 -3.48
CA LEU A 130 -10.90 12.82 -3.45
C LEU A 130 -10.12 12.82 -4.77
N LEU A 131 -10.82 12.76 -5.89
CA LEU A 131 -10.20 12.73 -7.22
C LEU A 131 -9.42 14.01 -7.49
N ARG A 132 -9.95 15.16 -7.12
CA ARG A 132 -9.24 16.43 -7.25
C ARG A 132 -7.98 16.49 -6.41
N CYS A 133 -8.08 16.07 -5.16
CA CYS A 133 -6.94 15.99 -4.25
C CYS A 133 -5.84 15.08 -4.81
N ALA A 134 -6.19 13.88 -5.21
CA ALA A 134 -5.26 12.90 -5.74
C ALA A 134 -4.57 13.40 -7.01
N GLN A 135 -5.31 14.05 -7.89
CA GLN A 135 -4.76 14.60 -9.12
C GLN A 135 -3.65 15.63 -8.84
N HIS A 136 -3.89 16.54 -7.89
CA HIS A 136 -2.88 17.52 -7.49
C HIS A 136 -1.65 16.90 -6.86
N CYS A 137 -1.80 15.77 -6.20
CA CYS A 137 -0.71 15.08 -5.52
C CYS A 137 0.01 14.04 -6.41
N GLY A 138 -0.47 13.82 -7.62
CA GLY A 138 0.12 12.80 -8.49
C GLY A 138 -0.18 11.36 -8.04
N VAL A 139 -1.33 11.15 -7.39
CA VAL A 139 -1.78 9.83 -6.91
C VAL A 139 -2.93 9.35 -7.78
N GLU A 140 -2.86 8.11 -8.22
CA GLU A 140 -3.97 7.50 -8.96
C GLU A 140 -5.03 6.99 -7.99
N VAL A 141 -6.30 7.13 -8.36
CA VAL A 141 -7.41 6.58 -7.60
C VAL A 141 -8.10 5.53 -8.48
N TRP A 142 -8.18 4.31 -7.96
CA TRP A 142 -8.91 3.22 -8.60
C TRP A 142 -10.13 2.88 -7.75
N ALA A 143 -11.29 2.91 -8.38
CA ALA A 143 -12.55 2.54 -7.70
C ALA A 143 -13.08 1.23 -8.28
N ILE A 144 -13.58 0.37 -7.39
CA ILE A 144 -14.09 -0.96 -7.79
C ILE A 144 -15.52 -0.93 -8.30
N SER A 145 -16.21 0.17 -8.17
CA SER A 145 -17.61 0.25 -8.60
C SER A 145 -17.74 0.56 -10.08
#